data_0d2c9eb56227f21ade3d84ffa630c326
#
_entry.id   0d2c9eb56227f21ade3d84ffa630c326
#
_cell.length_a   1.000
_cell.length_b   1.000
_cell.length_c   1.000
_cell.angle_alpha   90.00
_cell.angle_beta   90.00
_cell.angle_gamma   90.00
#
_symmetry.space_group_name_H-M   'P 1'
#
loop_
_entity.id
_entity.type
_entity.pdbx_description
1 polymer ?
#
loop_
_entity_poly.entity_id
_entity_poly.type
_entity_poly.pdbx_seq_one_letter_code
_entity_poly.pdbx_strand_id
1 'polypeptide(L)'
;MNRLISIDALRGFVMVIMLIDHIRETFYLHLQVSDPVDVFVTSPELFYTRFITSICAPVFIWLTGLSAWLYMQKHSKSETSTFLFKRGLFLVFLEITLIVFLWSGKYPPDMFFLQVIWCIGLCMIALSVLIYLQNWMISLIGLTIVCLHNLIGDFKLEPESVFYVLWA
;
A
#
# COMPACT_ATOMS: atom_id res chain seq x y z
N MET A 1 -12.05 18.75 -18.65
CA MET A 1 -11.52 18.45 -17.31
C MET A 1 -10.02 18.63 -17.36
N ASN A 2 -9.48 19.67 -16.74
CA ASN A 2 -8.02 19.83 -16.75
C ASN A 2 -7.43 18.70 -15.93
N ARG A 3 -6.74 17.78 -16.60
CA ARG A 3 -6.00 16.69 -16.01
C ARG A 3 -4.85 17.29 -15.19
N LEU A 4 -4.71 16.89 -13.93
CA LEU A 4 -3.60 17.37 -13.11
C LEU A 4 -2.33 16.60 -13.51
N ILE A 5 -1.65 17.10 -14.53
CA ILE A 5 -0.44 16.47 -15.13
C ILE A 5 0.61 16.18 -14.06
N SER A 6 0.73 17.02 -13.04
CA SER A 6 1.68 16.84 -11.93
C SER A 6 1.40 15.57 -11.10
N ILE A 7 0.13 15.24 -10.89
CA ILE A 7 -0.25 14.01 -10.15
C ILE A 7 0.09 12.77 -11.00
N ASP A 8 -0.22 12.81 -12.29
CA ASP A 8 0.07 11.70 -13.20
C ASP A 8 1.59 11.53 -13.40
N ALA A 9 2.33 12.64 -13.48
CA ALA A 9 3.79 12.61 -13.54
C ALA A 9 4.41 12.02 -12.27
N LEU A 10 3.92 12.40 -11.08
CA LEU A 10 4.38 11.85 -9.82
C LEU A 10 4.09 10.34 -9.72
N ARG A 11 2.91 9.89 -10.14
CA ARG A 11 2.59 8.45 -10.21
C ARG A 11 3.55 7.70 -11.12
N GLY A 12 3.80 8.24 -12.33
CA GLY A 12 4.73 7.64 -13.28
C GLY A 12 6.14 7.54 -12.71
N PHE A 13 6.63 8.60 -12.08
CA PHE A 13 7.94 8.62 -11.44
C PHE A 13 8.07 7.55 -10.33
N VAL A 14 7.08 7.48 -9.44
CA VAL A 14 7.08 6.48 -8.35
C VAL A 14 6.97 5.06 -8.89
N MET A 15 6.23 4.82 -9.99
CA MET A 15 6.20 3.51 -10.65
C MET A 15 7.58 3.09 -11.19
N VAL A 16 8.37 4.03 -11.73
CA VAL A 16 9.73 3.74 -12.20
C VAL A 16 10.64 3.36 -11.03
N ILE A 17 10.55 4.08 -9.90
CA ILE A 17 11.32 3.73 -8.70
C ILE A 17 10.90 2.34 -8.16
N MET A 18 9.61 2.05 -8.13
CA MET A 18 9.10 0.75 -7.69
C MET A 18 9.56 -0.40 -8.61
N LEU A 19 9.70 -0.15 -9.92
CA LEU A 19 10.26 -1.11 -10.86
C LEU A 19 11.71 -1.46 -10.49
N ILE A 20 12.51 -0.50 -10.06
CA ILE A 20 13.90 -0.74 -9.59
C ILE A 20 13.90 -1.69 -8.38
N ASP A 21 12.97 -1.52 -7.45
CA ASP A 21 12.85 -2.39 -6.28
C ASP A 21 12.53 -3.84 -6.68
N HIS A 22 11.56 -4.03 -7.56
CA HIS A 22 11.18 -5.38 -8.03
C HIS A 22 12.28 -6.05 -8.85
N ILE A 23 13.00 -5.29 -9.69
CA ILE A 23 14.17 -5.81 -10.41
C ILE A 23 15.23 -6.27 -9.41
N ARG A 24 15.50 -5.46 -8.39
CA ARG A 24 16.46 -5.82 -7.34
C ARG A 24 16.03 -7.10 -6.63
N GLU A 25 14.79 -7.20 -6.17
CA GLU A 25 14.28 -8.41 -5.50
C GLU A 25 14.42 -9.64 -6.39
N THR A 26 14.11 -9.53 -7.68
CA THR A 26 14.16 -10.67 -8.60
C THR A 26 15.58 -11.13 -8.91
N PHE A 27 16.52 -10.19 -9.17
CA PHE A 27 17.88 -10.53 -9.60
C PHE A 27 18.86 -10.72 -8.46
N TYR A 28 18.59 -10.15 -7.26
CA TYR A 28 19.48 -10.21 -6.10
C TYR A 28 18.92 -11.04 -4.95
N LEU A 29 17.98 -11.96 -5.23
CA LEU A 29 17.44 -12.89 -4.23
C LEU A 29 18.50 -13.68 -3.47
N HIS A 30 19.64 -13.98 -4.10
CA HIS A 30 20.77 -14.68 -3.48
C HIS A 30 21.56 -13.82 -2.48
N LEU A 31 21.33 -12.51 -2.46
CA LEU A 31 21.93 -11.55 -1.53
C LEU A 31 20.93 -11.03 -0.51
N GLN A 32 19.93 -11.82 -0.13
CA GLN A 32 18.97 -11.41 0.87
C GLN A 32 19.66 -11.16 2.21
N VAL A 33 19.44 -9.97 2.75
CA VAL A 33 19.82 -9.57 4.10
C VAL A 33 18.57 -9.56 4.97
N SER A 34 18.72 -9.91 6.23
CA SER A 34 17.61 -9.96 7.19
C SER A 34 16.92 -8.60 7.34
N ASP A 35 17.71 -7.53 7.33
CA ASP A 35 17.22 -6.15 7.34
C ASP A 35 18.02 -5.31 6.32
N PRO A 36 17.41 -4.96 5.17
CA PRO A 36 18.08 -4.16 4.14
C PRO A 36 18.39 -2.71 4.57
N VAL A 37 17.86 -2.27 5.70
CA VAL A 37 18.08 -0.91 6.25
C VAL A 37 19.14 -0.91 7.35
N ASP A 38 19.63 -2.08 7.77
CA ASP A 38 20.74 -2.17 8.72
C ASP A 38 22.06 -1.75 8.05
N VAL A 39 22.61 -0.64 8.52
CA VAL A 39 23.83 0.00 7.98
C VAL A 39 25.08 -0.84 8.22
N PHE A 40 25.07 -1.75 9.21
CA PHE A 40 26.24 -2.55 9.60
C PHE A 40 26.37 -3.84 8.78
N VAL A 41 25.27 -4.33 8.21
CA VAL A 41 25.21 -5.63 7.51
C VAL A 41 25.00 -5.46 6.01
N THR A 42 24.44 -4.33 5.58
CA THR A 42 24.00 -4.10 4.21
C THR A 42 25.01 -3.28 3.41
N SER A 43 25.27 -3.66 2.16
CA SER A 43 26.10 -2.85 1.27
C SER A 43 25.48 -1.48 1.00
N PRO A 44 26.27 -0.41 0.81
CA PRO A 44 25.74 0.93 0.59
C PRO A 44 24.76 1.02 -0.58
N GLU A 45 25.01 0.30 -1.67
CA GLU A 45 24.14 0.31 -2.85
C GLU A 45 22.75 -0.27 -2.53
N LEU A 46 22.72 -1.37 -1.79
CA LEU A 46 21.46 -2.01 -1.38
C LEU A 46 20.71 -1.14 -0.38
N PHE A 47 21.42 -0.54 0.58
CA PHE A 47 20.83 0.39 1.54
C PHE A 47 20.17 1.59 0.86
N TYR A 48 20.89 2.30 -0.03
CA TYR A 48 20.34 3.47 -0.71
C TYR A 48 19.19 3.13 -1.65
N THR A 49 19.25 2.02 -2.38
CA THR A 49 18.12 1.58 -3.20
C THR A 49 16.89 1.31 -2.32
N ARG A 50 17.03 0.62 -1.21
CA ARG A 50 15.92 0.32 -0.31
C ARG A 50 15.35 1.59 0.33
N PHE A 51 16.22 2.50 0.76
CA PHE A 51 15.81 3.78 1.32
C PHE A 51 14.96 4.59 0.34
N ILE A 52 15.37 4.68 -0.93
CA ILE A 52 14.62 5.39 -1.96
C ILE A 52 13.28 4.69 -2.26
N THR A 53 13.27 3.38 -2.38
CA THR A 53 12.06 2.62 -2.72
C THR A 53 11.05 2.54 -1.58
N SER A 54 11.47 2.71 -0.33
CA SER A 54 10.56 2.75 0.83
C SER A 54 9.54 3.90 0.76
N ILE A 55 9.83 4.96 -0.01
CA ILE A 55 8.93 6.10 -0.20
C ILE A 55 7.76 5.75 -1.15
N CYS A 56 7.90 4.73 -1.98
CA CYS A 56 6.91 4.40 -3.01
C CYS A 56 5.52 4.08 -2.43
N ALA A 57 5.45 3.19 -1.46
CA ALA A 57 4.18 2.77 -0.86
C ALA A 57 3.44 3.93 -0.17
N PRO A 58 4.06 4.74 0.70
CA PRO A 58 3.41 5.93 1.28
C PRO A 58 2.90 6.91 0.23
N VAL A 59 3.66 7.17 -0.83
CA VAL A 59 3.24 8.09 -1.90
C VAL A 59 2.04 7.54 -2.66
N PHE A 60 1.98 6.25 -2.97
CA PHE A 60 0.82 5.64 -3.62
C PHE A 60 -0.43 5.74 -2.75
N ILE A 61 -0.32 5.46 -1.45
CA ILE A 61 -1.44 5.57 -0.51
C ILE A 61 -1.92 7.02 -0.43
N TRP A 62 -0.99 7.97 -0.31
CA TRP A 62 -1.32 9.39 -0.27
C TRP A 62 -2.00 9.87 -1.57
N LEU A 63 -1.48 9.48 -2.74
CA LEU A 63 -2.09 9.80 -4.04
C LEU A 63 -3.47 9.17 -4.22
N THR A 64 -3.72 8.01 -3.60
CA THR A 64 -5.04 7.38 -3.60
C THR A 64 -6.03 8.20 -2.80
N GLY A 65 -5.66 8.66 -1.61
CA GLY A 65 -6.47 9.55 -0.79
C GLY A 65 -6.76 10.91 -1.47
N LEU A 66 -5.73 11.52 -2.06
CA LEU A 66 -5.86 12.77 -2.83
C LEU A 66 -6.81 12.60 -4.02
N SER A 67 -6.71 11.47 -4.73
CA SER A 67 -7.59 11.17 -5.87
C SER A 67 -9.04 10.96 -5.45
N ALA A 68 -9.26 10.30 -4.33
CA ALA A 68 -10.58 10.12 -3.74
C ALA A 68 -11.20 11.47 -3.36
N TRP A 69 -10.42 12.35 -2.73
CA TRP A 69 -10.86 13.71 -2.39
C TRP A 69 -11.21 14.54 -3.63
N LEU A 70 -10.37 14.53 -4.68
CA LEU A 70 -10.64 15.22 -5.94
C LEU A 70 -11.88 14.67 -6.66
N TYR A 71 -12.13 13.38 -6.57
CA TYR A 71 -13.32 12.75 -7.13
C TYR A 71 -14.58 13.23 -6.38
N MET A 72 -14.52 13.30 -5.05
CA MET A 72 -15.61 13.76 -4.20
C MET A 72 -16.00 15.23 -4.44
N GLN A 73 -15.07 16.07 -4.91
CA GLN A 73 -15.38 17.47 -5.27
C GLN A 73 -16.37 17.59 -6.44
N LYS A 74 -16.52 16.53 -7.24
CA LYS A 74 -17.33 16.53 -8.47
C LYS A 74 -18.52 15.59 -8.42
N HIS A 75 -18.59 14.71 -7.42
CA HIS A 75 -19.60 13.68 -7.28
C HIS A 75 -20.18 13.72 -5.87
N SER A 76 -21.39 13.16 -5.73
CA SER A 76 -22.00 13.01 -4.41
C SER A 76 -21.20 12.05 -3.51
N LYS A 77 -21.38 12.17 -2.20
CA LYS A 77 -20.73 11.25 -1.24
C LYS A 77 -21.12 9.79 -1.51
N SER A 78 -22.36 9.53 -1.87
CA SER A 78 -22.86 8.17 -2.17
C SER A 78 -22.21 7.58 -3.42
N GLU A 79 -22.10 8.36 -4.50
CA GLU A 79 -21.41 7.92 -5.72
C GLU A 79 -19.94 7.67 -5.47
N THR A 80 -19.28 8.56 -4.72
CA THR A 80 -17.87 8.42 -4.35
C THR A 80 -17.65 7.18 -3.48
N SER A 81 -18.49 6.95 -2.48
CA SER A 81 -18.44 5.75 -1.63
C SER A 81 -18.56 4.47 -2.46
N THR A 82 -19.56 4.40 -3.33
CA THR A 82 -19.76 3.24 -4.22
C THR A 82 -18.59 3.02 -5.16
N PHE A 83 -18.03 4.09 -5.72
CA PHE A 83 -16.84 4.02 -6.57
C PHE A 83 -15.62 3.49 -5.82
N LEU A 84 -15.34 4.02 -4.63
CA LEU A 84 -14.21 3.60 -3.80
C LEU A 84 -14.36 2.14 -3.37
N PHE A 85 -15.56 1.74 -2.93
CA PHE A 85 -15.84 0.37 -2.49
C PHE A 85 -15.63 -0.64 -3.63
N LYS A 86 -16.23 -0.40 -4.81
CA LYS A 86 -16.08 -1.29 -5.97
C LYS A 86 -14.62 -1.41 -6.41
N ARG A 87 -13.90 -0.29 -6.43
CA ARG A 87 -12.51 -0.26 -6.85
C ARG A 87 -11.59 -0.92 -5.82
N GLY A 88 -11.84 -0.69 -4.52
CA GLY A 88 -11.12 -1.35 -3.45
C GLY A 88 -11.31 -2.87 -3.47
N LEU A 89 -12.55 -3.33 -3.64
CA LEU A 89 -12.86 -4.75 -3.76
C LEU A 89 -12.21 -5.38 -4.98
N PHE A 90 -12.20 -4.67 -6.11
CA PHE A 90 -11.51 -5.13 -7.33
C PHE A 90 -10.00 -5.29 -7.11
N LEU A 91 -9.34 -4.34 -6.42
CA LEU A 91 -7.90 -4.43 -6.13
C LEU A 91 -7.59 -5.59 -5.18
N VAL A 92 -8.39 -5.80 -4.15
CA VAL A 92 -8.27 -6.94 -3.23
C VAL A 92 -8.41 -8.26 -3.99
N PHE A 93 -9.41 -8.37 -4.87
CA PHE A 93 -9.62 -9.57 -5.67
C PHE A 93 -8.46 -9.81 -6.66
N LEU A 94 -7.97 -8.76 -7.30
CA LEU A 94 -6.84 -8.82 -8.23
C LEU A 94 -5.56 -9.29 -7.53
N GLU A 95 -5.30 -8.81 -6.33
CA GLU A 95 -4.15 -9.24 -5.53
C GLU A 95 -4.21 -10.73 -5.22
N ILE A 96 -5.33 -11.19 -4.63
CA ILE A 96 -5.49 -12.59 -4.20
C ILE A 96 -5.45 -13.58 -5.39
N THR A 97 -5.93 -13.17 -6.56
CA THR A 97 -6.00 -14.06 -7.72
C THR A 97 -4.80 -13.92 -8.64
N LEU A 98 -4.65 -12.76 -9.28
CA LEU A 98 -3.68 -12.56 -10.34
C LEU A 98 -2.27 -12.32 -9.79
N ILE A 99 -2.12 -11.42 -8.82
CA ILE A 99 -0.78 -11.02 -8.34
C ILE A 99 -0.12 -12.18 -7.60
N VAL A 100 -0.85 -12.83 -6.69
CA VAL A 100 -0.35 -14.01 -5.97
C VAL A 100 0.03 -15.13 -6.94
N PHE A 101 -0.76 -15.36 -8.00
CA PHE A 101 -0.43 -16.34 -9.03
C PHE A 101 0.85 -15.96 -9.80
N LEU A 102 1.00 -14.70 -10.18
CA LEU A 102 2.19 -14.23 -10.91
C LEU A 102 3.48 -14.37 -10.10
N TRP A 103 3.40 -14.17 -8.78
CA TRP A 103 4.55 -14.34 -7.88
C TRP A 103 4.85 -15.78 -7.53
N SER A 104 3.82 -16.60 -7.29
CA SER A 104 4.01 -18.01 -6.88
C SER A 104 4.28 -18.96 -8.05
N GLY A 105 3.80 -18.61 -9.25
CA GLY A 105 3.81 -19.50 -10.43
C GLY A 105 2.95 -20.75 -10.28
N LYS A 106 2.18 -20.88 -9.18
CA LYS A 106 1.37 -22.04 -8.84
C LYS A 106 -0.04 -21.66 -8.39
N TYR A 107 -0.99 -22.54 -8.57
CA TYR A 107 -2.33 -22.40 -8.02
C TYR A 107 -2.84 -23.77 -7.49
N PRO A 108 -3.29 -23.87 -6.23
CA PRO A 108 -3.26 -22.85 -5.17
C PRO A 108 -1.83 -22.49 -4.74
N PRO A 109 -1.59 -21.22 -4.32
CA PRO A 109 -0.28 -20.78 -3.89
C PRO A 109 0.11 -21.41 -2.56
N ASP A 110 1.39 -21.72 -2.39
CA ASP A 110 1.93 -22.25 -1.13
C ASP A 110 1.99 -21.15 -0.04
N MET A 111 2.08 -19.88 -0.46
CA MET A 111 2.14 -18.71 0.44
C MET A 111 1.46 -17.50 -0.22
N PHE A 112 0.74 -16.72 0.58
CA PHE A 112 0.11 -15.47 0.13
C PHE A 112 1.03 -14.29 0.45
N PHE A 113 1.59 -13.69 -0.58
CA PHE A 113 2.31 -12.43 -0.46
C PHE A 113 1.35 -11.27 -0.70
N LEU A 114 0.91 -10.62 0.37
CA LEU A 114 0.01 -9.47 0.29
C LEU A 114 0.86 -8.19 0.18
N GLN A 115 0.74 -7.51 -0.96
CA GLN A 115 1.56 -6.35 -1.29
C GLN A 115 0.80 -5.03 -1.14
N VAL A 116 1.41 -3.94 -1.63
CA VAL A 116 0.87 -2.58 -1.57
C VAL A 116 -0.52 -2.47 -2.18
N ILE A 117 -0.83 -3.25 -3.22
CA ILE A 117 -2.14 -3.23 -3.89
C ILE A 117 -3.24 -3.71 -2.95
N TRP A 118 -2.99 -4.74 -2.14
CA TRP A 118 -3.86 -5.19 -1.07
C TRP A 118 -4.14 -4.06 -0.07
N CYS A 119 -3.08 -3.41 0.43
CA CYS A 119 -3.21 -2.31 1.37
C CYS A 119 -4.03 -1.14 0.79
N ILE A 120 -3.76 -0.74 -0.45
CA ILE A 120 -4.52 0.31 -1.15
C ILE A 120 -5.99 -0.10 -1.28
N GLY A 121 -6.27 -1.36 -1.64
CA GLY A 121 -7.62 -1.90 -1.75
C GLY A 121 -8.40 -1.79 -0.43
N LEU A 122 -7.81 -2.22 0.68
CA LEU A 122 -8.40 -2.12 2.01
C LEU A 122 -8.58 -0.65 2.44
N CYS A 123 -7.60 0.21 2.19
CA CYS A 123 -7.72 1.65 2.47
C CYS A 123 -8.88 2.29 1.69
N MET A 124 -9.09 1.91 0.43
CA MET A 124 -10.22 2.40 -0.36
C MET A 124 -11.57 1.91 0.19
N ILE A 125 -11.66 0.65 0.62
CA ILE A 125 -12.86 0.11 1.26
C ILE A 125 -13.14 0.84 2.59
N ALA A 126 -12.14 1.01 3.44
CA ALA A 126 -12.28 1.76 4.68
C ALA A 126 -12.70 3.21 4.41
N LEU A 127 -12.05 3.88 3.44
CA LEU A 127 -12.37 5.26 3.08
C LEU A 127 -13.80 5.40 2.52
N SER A 128 -14.33 4.38 1.84
CA SER A 128 -15.70 4.39 1.33
C SER A 128 -16.76 4.53 2.45
N VAL A 129 -16.43 4.06 3.64
CA VAL A 129 -17.28 4.21 4.85
C VAL A 129 -16.95 5.52 5.56
N LEU A 130 -15.67 5.83 5.74
CA LEU A 130 -15.21 7.01 6.48
C LEU A 130 -15.60 8.33 5.82
N ILE A 131 -15.84 8.37 4.51
CA ILE A 131 -16.24 9.57 3.75
C ILE A 131 -17.54 10.21 4.26
N TYR A 132 -18.40 9.48 4.99
CA TYR A 132 -19.60 10.01 5.60
C TYR A 132 -19.33 10.80 6.88
N LEU A 133 -18.17 10.61 7.50
CA LEU A 133 -17.73 11.38 8.65
C LEU A 133 -17.35 12.82 8.28
N GLN A 134 -17.21 13.66 9.27
CA GLN A 134 -16.69 15.01 9.10
C GLN A 134 -15.17 14.95 8.83
N ASN A 135 -14.67 15.86 8.00
CA ASN A 135 -13.25 15.85 7.57
C ASN A 135 -12.26 15.87 8.75
N TRP A 136 -12.57 16.63 9.81
CA TRP A 136 -11.72 16.67 11.01
C TRP A 136 -11.65 15.32 11.73
N MET A 137 -12.75 14.55 11.75
CA MET A 137 -12.77 13.20 12.34
C MET A 137 -11.89 12.23 11.55
N ILE A 138 -11.95 12.30 10.21
CA ILE A 138 -11.08 11.48 9.33
C ILE A 138 -9.62 11.84 9.58
N SER A 139 -9.30 13.13 9.68
CA SER A 139 -7.94 13.59 9.99
C SER A 139 -7.48 13.15 11.37
N LEU A 140 -8.35 13.19 12.38
CA LEU A 140 -8.04 12.74 13.73
C LEU A 140 -7.78 11.23 13.76
N ILE A 141 -8.62 10.43 13.11
CA ILE A 141 -8.43 8.97 12.99
C ILE A 141 -7.08 8.67 12.32
N GLY A 142 -6.79 9.31 11.19
CA GLY A 142 -5.52 9.11 10.48
C GLY A 142 -4.30 9.49 11.32
N LEU A 143 -4.36 10.64 12.01
CA LEU A 143 -3.28 11.09 12.90
C LEU A 143 -3.09 10.12 14.07
N THR A 144 -4.18 9.66 14.67
CA THR A 144 -4.16 8.68 15.77
C THR A 144 -3.49 7.38 15.32
N ILE A 145 -3.83 6.85 14.14
CA ILE A 145 -3.20 5.63 13.61
C ILE A 145 -1.70 5.84 13.45
N VAL A 146 -1.28 6.94 12.82
CA VAL A 146 0.15 7.24 12.60
C VAL A 146 0.91 7.41 13.92
N CYS A 147 0.36 8.15 14.88
CA CYS A 147 1.03 8.41 16.17
C CYS A 147 1.08 7.16 17.07
N LEU A 148 0.03 6.34 17.06
CA LEU A 148 -0.06 5.15 17.92
C LEU A 148 0.54 3.90 17.29
N HIS A 149 0.86 3.91 16.01
CA HIS A 149 1.42 2.75 15.32
C HIS A 149 2.65 2.17 16.03
N ASN A 150 3.57 3.01 16.46
CA ASN A 150 4.77 2.57 17.17
C ASN A 150 4.49 2.00 18.57
N LEU A 151 3.41 2.42 19.24
CA LEU A 151 3.01 1.87 20.54
C LEU A 151 2.40 0.48 20.42
N ILE A 152 1.84 0.17 19.24
CA ILE A 152 1.21 -1.12 18.97
C ILE A 152 2.23 -2.11 18.35
N GLY A 153 3.37 -1.62 17.84
CA GLY A 153 4.41 -2.41 17.20
C GLY A 153 5.02 -3.53 18.07
N ASP A 154 4.99 -3.35 19.39
CA ASP A 154 5.45 -4.38 20.34
C ASP A 154 4.40 -5.49 20.60
N PHE A 155 3.18 -5.32 20.10
CA PHE A 155 2.10 -6.28 20.30
C PHE A 155 2.21 -7.40 19.24
N LYS A 156 2.75 -8.54 19.65
CA LYS A 156 2.85 -9.72 18.79
C LYS A 156 1.56 -10.53 18.87
N LEU A 157 0.84 -10.59 17.75
CA LEU A 157 -0.28 -11.52 17.60
C LEU A 157 0.26 -12.94 17.37
N GLU A 158 -0.42 -13.93 17.93
CA GLU A 158 -0.08 -15.34 17.68
C GLU A 158 -0.35 -15.69 16.20
N PRO A 159 0.54 -16.50 15.58
CA PRO A 159 0.42 -16.88 14.16
C PRO A 159 -0.90 -17.57 13.79
N GLU A 160 -1.61 -18.15 14.76
CA GLU A 160 -2.90 -18.82 14.58
C GLU A 160 -4.09 -17.84 14.58
N SER A 161 -3.87 -16.56 14.89
CA SER A 161 -4.93 -15.55 14.92
C SER A 161 -5.39 -15.19 13.52
N VAL A 162 -6.70 -15.11 13.29
CA VAL A 162 -7.30 -14.63 12.03
C VAL A 162 -6.82 -13.20 11.68
N PHE A 163 -6.44 -12.41 12.68
CA PHE A 163 -5.93 -11.05 12.50
C PHE A 163 -4.42 -10.99 12.24
N TYR A 164 -3.70 -12.10 12.32
CA TYR A 164 -2.26 -12.15 12.07
C TYR A 164 -1.89 -11.63 10.66
N VAL A 165 -2.67 -12.03 9.65
CA VAL A 165 -2.47 -11.62 8.25
C VAL A 165 -2.66 -10.10 8.03
N LEU A 166 -3.45 -9.44 8.89
CA LEU A 166 -3.64 -7.98 8.83
C LEU A 166 -2.58 -7.23 9.63
N TRP A 167 -1.87 -7.92 10.51
CA TRP A 167 -0.89 -7.35 11.43
C TRP A 167 0.56 -7.56 10.98
N ALA A 168 0.85 -8.67 10.34
CA ALA A 168 2.17 -9.01 9.83
C ALA A 168 2.50 -8.25 8.54
#